data_9b6064a2b773e9255c2dc69a3980a8aa
#
_entry.id   9b6064a2b773e9255c2dc69a3980a8aa
#
_cell.length_a   1.000
_cell.length_b   1.000
_cell.length_c   1.000
_cell.angle_alpha   90.00
_cell.angle_beta   90.00
_cell.angle_gamma   90.00
#
_symmetry.space_group_name_H-M   'P 1'
#
loop_
_entity.id
_entity.type
_entity.pdbx_description
1 polymer ?
#
loop_
_entity_poly.entity_id
_entity_poly.type
_entity_poly.pdbx_seq_one_letter_code
_entity_poly.pdbx_strand_id
1 'polypeptide(L)'
;STQSRSSAASDVYKRQIRVITGNGHITTDEHRAIADAADKFGNGQITMTTRLSMEIQGVPYDNIEKTIAFLGEHGLMTGGTGAKVRPVVSCKGTTCQYGLIDTFALSKKIHERFYVGYHDVILPHKFKIAVGGCPNNCVKPNLNDMGIIGQRIPKPDAEKCRGCKKCQIEKSCPVHVPKLVDGKLYIDPEECIHCGRCKGKCPFGAVPEYQNGYKIYIGGRWGKRISHGQAPVSYTHLR
;
A
#
# COMPACT_ATOMS: atom_id res chain seq x y z
N SER A 1 27.18 -15.86 -12.08
CA SER A 1 26.37 -15.37 -10.96
C SER A 1 26.32 -16.33 -9.78
N THR A 2 27.39 -17.03 -9.53
CA THR A 2 27.56 -18.00 -8.43
C THR A 2 28.03 -17.32 -7.14
N GLN A 3 28.39 -16.05 -7.22
CA GLN A 3 29.00 -15.30 -6.13
C GLN A 3 28.06 -14.97 -4.97
N SER A 4 26.76 -14.82 -5.24
CA SER A 4 25.77 -14.59 -4.19
C SER A 4 25.47 -15.85 -3.36
N ARG A 5 25.85 -17.02 -3.86
CA ARG A 5 25.70 -18.30 -3.14
C ARG A 5 26.90 -18.62 -2.25
N SER A 6 28.09 -18.15 -2.59
CA SER A 6 29.30 -18.44 -1.80
C SER A 6 29.39 -17.57 -0.54
N SER A 7 28.94 -16.31 -0.57
CA SER A 7 28.83 -15.50 0.63
C SER A 7 27.72 -16.00 1.58
N ALA A 8 26.67 -16.60 1.04
CA ALA A 8 25.64 -17.27 1.83
C ALA A 8 26.11 -18.63 2.40
N ALA A 9 27.15 -19.24 1.83
CA ALA A 9 27.68 -20.51 2.32
C ALA A 9 28.54 -20.35 3.59
N SER A 10 29.15 -19.20 3.81
CA SER A 10 29.85 -18.88 5.06
C SER A 10 28.90 -18.64 6.23
N ASP A 11 27.62 -18.31 5.95
CA ASP A 11 26.56 -18.09 6.92
C ASP A 11 25.54 -19.24 6.98
N VAL A 12 25.97 -20.46 6.67
CA VAL A 12 25.10 -21.68 6.65
C VAL A 12 24.33 -21.88 7.97
N TYR A 13 24.84 -21.33 9.06
CA TYR A 13 24.23 -21.47 10.39
C TYR A 13 23.40 -20.25 10.85
N LYS A 14 23.36 -19.18 10.07
CA LYS A 14 22.61 -17.96 10.41
C LYS A 14 21.49 -17.72 9.44
N ARG A 15 20.28 -17.54 9.93
CA ARG A 15 19.07 -17.29 9.14
C ARG A 15 18.45 -15.97 9.53
N GLN A 16 17.66 -15.42 8.60
CA GLN A 16 16.74 -14.33 8.93
C GLN A 16 15.35 -14.90 9.19
N ILE A 17 14.71 -14.44 10.26
CA ILE A 17 13.30 -14.73 10.50
C ILE A 17 12.50 -13.48 10.14
N ARG A 18 11.63 -13.63 9.16
CA ARG A 18 10.73 -12.56 8.75
C ARG A 18 9.48 -12.56 9.60
N VAL A 19 9.23 -11.44 10.26
CA VAL A 19 8.04 -11.18 11.07
C VAL A 19 7.04 -10.38 10.24
N ILE A 20 5.81 -10.85 10.22
CA ILE A 20 4.72 -10.18 9.51
C ILE A 20 4.13 -9.11 10.41
N THR A 21 4.19 -7.88 9.96
CA THR A 21 3.53 -6.76 10.63
C THR A 21 2.10 -6.61 10.14
N GLY A 22 1.26 -5.90 10.87
CA GLY A 22 -0.09 -5.55 10.43
C GLY A 22 -0.09 -4.55 9.25
N ASN A 23 0.48 -4.97 8.10
CA ASN A 23 0.61 -4.15 6.89
C ASN A 23 1.42 -2.85 7.11
N GLY A 24 2.44 -2.91 7.98
CA GLY A 24 3.27 -1.78 8.38
C GLY A 24 2.73 -1.01 9.59
N HIS A 25 1.70 -1.52 10.24
CA HIS A 25 1.13 -0.97 11.47
C HIS A 25 1.23 -2.04 12.57
N ILE A 26 2.04 -1.77 13.58
CA ILE A 26 2.28 -2.65 14.73
C ILE A 26 2.12 -1.87 16.04
N THR A 27 1.80 -2.56 17.11
CA THR A 27 1.78 -1.98 18.44
C THR A 27 3.18 -1.82 19.01
N THR A 28 3.32 -1.01 20.05
CA THR A 28 4.61 -0.87 20.75
C THR A 28 5.04 -2.16 21.44
N ASP A 29 4.10 -2.97 21.90
CA ASP A 29 4.40 -4.25 22.55
C ASP A 29 4.86 -5.30 21.55
N GLU A 30 4.20 -5.39 20.38
CA GLU A 30 4.70 -6.21 19.26
C GLU A 30 6.10 -5.79 18.82
N HIS A 31 6.36 -4.47 18.76
CA HIS A 31 7.68 -3.97 18.38
C HIS A 31 8.76 -4.32 19.43
N ARG A 32 8.43 -4.23 20.73
CA ARG A 32 9.33 -4.68 21.80
C ARG A 32 9.61 -6.16 21.70
N ALA A 33 8.57 -6.98 21.51
CA ALA A 33 8.74 -8.42 21.36
C ALA A 33 9.67 -8.79 20.19
N ILE A 34 9.60 -8.06 19.07
CA ILE A 34 10.53 -8.26 17.94
C ILE A 34 11.97 -7.89 18.35
N ALA A 35 12.15 -6.79 19.09
CA ALA A 35 13.46 -6.38 19.58
C ALA A 35 14.03 -7.41 20.58
N ASP A 36 13.23 -7.85 21.54
CA ASP A 36 13.63 -8.87 22.53
C ASP A 36 14.00 -10.20 21.84
N ALA A 37 13.25 -10.59 20.82
CA ALA A 37 13.56 -11.78 20.02
C ALA A 37 14.88 -11.63 19.25
N ALA A 38 15.19 -10.44 18.72
CA ALA A 38 16.45 -10.18 18.03
C ALA A 38 17.65 -10.24 18.99
N ASP A 39 17.52 -9.70 20.19
CA ASP A 39 18.55 -9.74 21.21
C ASP A 39 18.76 -11.15 21.78
N LYS A 40 17.67 -11.86 22.05
CA LYS A 40 17.69 -13.18 22.71
C LYS A 40 18.11 -14.32 21.78
N PHE A 41 17.70 -14.30 20.53
CA PHE A 41 17.85 -15.43 19.60
C PHE A 41 18.65 -15.10 18.34
N GLY A 42 18.83 -13.83 18.01
CA GLY A 42 19.56 -13.35 16.84
C GLY A 42 20.90 -12.68 17.20
N ASN A 43 21.24 -11.66 16.42
CA ASN A 43 22.44 -10.84 16.64
C ASN A 43 22.13 -9.41 17.08
N GLY A 44 20.94 -9.14 17.60
CA GLY A 44 20.50 -7.82 18.02
C GLY A 44 20.17 -6.86 16.86
N GLN A 45 20.10 -7.35 15.62
CA GLN A 45 19.81 -6.52 14.46
C GLN A 45 18.46 -6.86 13.83
N ILE A 46 17.72 -5.82 13.46
CA ILE A 46 16.44 -5.92 12.77
C ILE A 46 16.52 -5.14 11.45
N THR A 47 16.08 -5.75 10.37
CA THR A 47 16.00 -5.10 9.05
C THR A 47 14.55 -4.91 8.65
N MET A 48 14.20 -3.69 8.26
CA MET A 48 12.89 -3.38 7.69
C MET A 48 12.88 -3.68 6.20
N THR A 49 11.88 -4.39 5.74
CA THR A 49 11.75 -4.73 4.32
C THR A 49 10.86 -3.73 3.57
N THR A 50 11.02 -3.66 2.25
CA THR A 50 10.16 -2.83 1.40
C THR A 50 8.68 -3.28 1.38
N ARG A 51 8.38 -4.46 1.94
CA ARG A 51 7.02 -4.97 2.11
C ARG A 51 6.47 -4.77 3.52
N LEU A 52 7.07 -3.84 4.26
CA LEU A 52 6.64 -3.45 5.60
C LEU A 52 6.70 -4.60 6.63
N SER A 53 7.42 -5.67 6.34
CA SER A 53 7.76 -6.72 7.30
C SER A 53 9.11 -6.44 7.92
N MET A 54 9.39 -7.04 9.06
CA MET A 54 10.67 -6.95 9.76
C MET A 54 11.42 -8.27 9.64
N GLU A 55 12.74 -8.23 9.63
CA GLU A 55 13.58 -9.43 9.61
C GLU A 55 14.57 -9.38 10.77
N ILE A 56 14.49 -10.36 11.65
CA ILE A 56 15.46 -10.60 12.71
C ILE A 56 16.66 -11.27 12.06
N GLN A 57 17.84 -10.67 12.24
CA GLN A 57 19.06 -11.11 11.59
C GLN A 57 19.88 -12.06 12.45
N GLY A 58 20.64 -12.93 11.80
CA GLY A 58 21.67 -13.73 12.46
C GLY A 58 21.15 -14.81 13.40
N VAL A 59 19.93 -15.32 13.20
CA VAL A 59 19.37 -16.39 14.03
C VAL A 59 20.06 -17.71 13.70
N PRO A 60 20.70 -18.38 14.69
CA PRO A 60 21.25 -19.72 14.53
C PRO A 60 20.14 -20.73 14.20
N TYR A 61 20.49 -21.79 13.50
CA TYR A 61 19.53 -22.83 13.11
C TYR A 61 18.74 -23.39 14.30
N ASP A 62 19.43 -23.69 15.40
CA ASP A 62 18.85 -24.28 16.62
C ASP A 62 17.92 -23.32 17.38
N ASN A 63 17.95 -22.05 17.04
CA ASN A 63 17.09 -21.03 17.64
C ASN A 63 15.87 -20.67 16.77
N ILE A 64 15.76 -21.21 15.56
CA ILE A 64 14.66 -20.86 14.63
C ILE A 64 13.30 -21.15 15.27
N GLU A 65 13.09 -22.38 15.73
CA GLU A 65 11.81 -22.79 16.31
C GLU A 65 11.50 -22.03 17.61
N LYS A 66 12.51 -21.79 18.44
CA LYS A 66 12.37 -21.01 19.67
C LYS A 66 11.96 -19.55 19.38
N THR A 67 12.55 -18.96 18.34
CA THR A 67 12.21 -17.60 17.91
C THR A 67 10.79 -17.53 17.39
N ILE A 68 10.37 -18.51 16.58
CA ILE A 68 9.01 -18.60 16.04
C ILE A 68 8.00 -18.75 17.17
N ALA A 69 8.26 -19.64 18.13
CA ALA A 69 7.41 -19.86 19.28
C ALA A 69 7.28 -18.58 20.13
N PHE A 70 8.40 -17.95 20.47
CA PHE A 70 8.41 -16.69 21.23
C PHE A 70 7.59 -15.59 20.55
N LEU A 71 7.77 -15.39 19.24
CA LEU A 71 7.00 -14.43 18.48
C LEU A 71 5.51 -14.79 18.44
N GLY A 72 5.18 -16.07 18.33
CA GLY A 72 3.80 -16.58 18.37
C GLY A 72 3.09 -16.30 19.69
N GLU A 73 3.78 -16.41 20.82
CA GLU A 73 3.26 -16.07 22.17
C GLU A 73 2.86 -14.57 22.26
N HIS A 74 3.50 -13.72 21.46
CA HIS A 74 3.18 -12.29 21.36
C HIS A 74 2.23 -11.95 20.19
N GLY A 75 1.58 -12.96 19.60
CA GLY A 75 0.62 -12.78 18.51
C GLY A 75 1.22 -12.46 17.14
N LEU A 76 2.55 -12.59 16.99
CA LEU A 76 3.27 -12.28 15.78
C LEU A 76 3.41 -13.52 14.88
N MET A 77 3.10 -13.36 13.59
CA MET A 77 3.30 -14.38 12.57
C MET A 77 4.65 -14.24 11.89
N THR A 78 5.23 -15.37 11.51
CA THR A 78 6.46 -15.41 10.71
C THR A 78 6.20 -15.97 9.31
N GLY A 79 7.06 -15.65 8.32
CA GLY A 79 6.95 -16.16 6.96
C GLY A 79 6.94 -15.10 5.87
N GLY A 80 5.94 -15.13 4.99
CA GLY A 80 5.78 -14.12 3.90
C GLY A 80 6.74 -14.29 2.74
N THR A 81 7.27 -15.50 2.51
CA THR A 81 8.17 -15.83 1.39
C THR A 81 7.57 -16.91 0.47
N GLY A 82 8.28 -17.28 -0.59
CA GLY A 82 7.85 -18.37 -1.48
C GLY A 82 6.90 -17.96 -2.60
N ALA A 83 6.39 -18.94 -3.33
CA ALA A 83 5.44 -18.82 -4.43
C ALA A 83 4.00 -18.81 -3.90
N LYS A 84 3.68 -17.82 -3.09
CA LYS A 84 2.40 -17.67 -2.38
C LYS A 84 1.91 -16.23 -2.45
N VAL A 85 0.71 -15.98 -1.97
CA VAL A 85 0.28 -14.61 -1.67
C VAL A 85 1.25 -14.02 -0.65
N ARG A 86 1.72 -12.82 -0.92
CA ARG A 86 2.66 -12.12 -0.03
C ARG A 86 1.90 -11.25 0.97
N PRO A 87 2.51 -10.92 2.12
CA PRO A 87 1.92 -9.94 3.03
C PRO A 87 1.47 -8.70 2.29
N VAL A 88 0.27 -8.23 2.57
CA VAL A 88 -0.31 -7.05 1.92
C VAL A 88 0.46 -5.80 2.37
N VAL A 89 0.73 -4.91 1.44
CA VAL A 89 1.38 -3.62 1.74
C VAL A 89 0.34 -2.52 1.72
N SER A 90 0.36 -1.65 2.70
CA SER A 90 -0.46 -0.43 2.67
C SER A 90 0.34 0.81 3.01
N CYS A 91 -0.09 1.96 2.52
CA CYS A 91 0.41 3.22 3.03
C CYS A 91 -0.34 3.62 4.32
N LYS A 92 0.18 4.61 5.05
CA LYS A 92 -0.47 5.17 6.25
C LYS A 92 -1.73 6.00 5.93
N GLY A 93 -2.45 5.72 4.83
CA GLY A 93 -3.53 6.55 4.31
C GLY A 93 -4.61 6.90 5.33
N THR A 94 -4.93 5.99 6.26
CA THR A 94 -5.87 6.21 7.36
C THR A 94 -5.52 7.43 8.21
N THR A 95 -4.24 7.65 8.49
CA THR A 95 -3.73 8.76 9.32
C THR A 95 -3.11 9.89 8.49
N CYS A 96 -3.18 9.81 7.17
CA CYS A 96 -2.58 10.78 6.27
C CYS A 96 -3.55 11.89 5.90
N GLN A 97 -3.09 13.15 5.90
CA GLN A 97 -3.90 14.30 5.47
C GLN A 97 -4.44 14.18 4.02
N TYR A 98 -3.80 13.37 3.18
CA TYR A 98 -4.24 13.11 1.79
C TYR A 98 -5.01 11.79 1.64
N GLY A 99 -5.21 11.05 2.74
CA GLY A 99 -5.94 9.78 2.70
C GLY A 99 -7.39 9.99 2.28
N LEU A 100 -7.85 9.15 1.35
CA LEU A 100 -9.22 9.17 0.85
C LEU A 100 -10.02 7.95 1.32
N ILE A 101 -9.32 6.94 1.82
CA ILE A 101 -9.87 5.66 2.29
C ILE A 101 -9.14 5.22 3.56
N ASP A 102 -9.77 4.38 4.34
CA ASP A 102 -9.14 3.68 5.45
C ASP A 102 -8.27 2.52 4.92
N THR A 103 -6.98 2.81 4.74
CA THR A 103 -6.01 1.83 4.22
C THR A 103 -5.72 0.73 5.21
N PHE A 104 -5.73 0.99 6.50
CA PHE A 104 -5.45 -0.01 7.53
C PHE A 104 -6.57 -1.05 7.60
N ALA A 105 -7.84 -0.59 7.70
CA ALA A 105 -8.97 -1.51 7.73
C ALA A 105 -9.09 -2.33 6.44
N LEU A 106 -8.94 -1.69 5.26
CA LEU A 106 -9.03 -2.39 3.98
C LEU A 106 -7.89 -3.40 3.80
N SER A 107 -6.65 -3.00 4.08
CA SER A 107 -5.51 -3.90 3.92
C SER A 107 -5.55 -5.07 4.91
N LYS A 108 -6.06 -4.86 6.13
CA LYS A 108 -6.27 -5.92 7.12
C LYS A 108 -7.27 -6.95 6.60
N LYS A 109 -8.44 -6.54 6.11
CA LYS A 109 -9.44 -7.44 5.53
C LYS A 109 -8.87 -8.26 4.36
N ILE A 110 -8.11 -7.61 3.48
CA ILE A 110 -7.47 -8.28 2.33
C ILE A 110 -6.39 -9.26 2.82
N HIS A 111 -5.61 -8.88 3.82
CA HIS A 111 -4.57 -9.71 4.42
C HIS A 111 -5.17 -10.97 5.05
N GLU A 112 -6.19 -10.82 5.89
CA GLU A 112 -6.88 -11.94 6.53
C GLU A 112 -7.47 -12.90 5.50
N ARG A 113 -8.13 -12.37 4.46
CA ARG A 113 -8.77 -13.19 3.44
C ARG A 113 -7.78 -13.88 2.50
N PHE A 114 -6.75 -13.20 2.04
CA PHE A 114 -5.88 -13.71 0.97
C PHE A 114 -4.49 -14.13 1.42
N TYR A 115 -3.89 -13.49 2.40
CA TYR A 115 -2.62 -13.95 2.94
C TYR A 115 -2.81 -15.09 3.93
N VAL A 116 -3.68 -14.90 4.92
CA VAL A 116 -3.97 -15.92 5.93
C VAL A 116 -4.84 -17.05 5.33
N GLY A 117 -5.93 -16.71 4.68
CA GLY A 117 -6.90 -17.68 4.15
C GLY A 117 -6.37 -18.52 2.99
N TYR A 118 -5.32 -18.07 2.28
CA TYR A 118 -4.65 -18.83 1.21
C TYR A 118 -3.21 -19.19 1.58
N HIS A 119 -2.90 -19.26 2.88
CA HIS A 119 -1.53 -19.47 3.35
C HIS A 119 -0.89 -20.75 2.81
N ASP A 120 -1.67 -21.81 2.64
CA ASP A 120 -1.19 -23.12 2.18
C ASP A 120 -1.27 -23.31 0.66
N VAL A 121 -1.83 -22.34 -0.05
CA VAL A 121 -1.95 -22.40 -1.51
C VAL A 121 -0.62 -22.01 -2.17
N ILE A 122 -0.06 -22.93 -2.95
CA ILE A 122 1.13 -22.69 -3.76
C ILE A 122 0.66 -22.17 -5.12
N LEU A 123 1.15 -20.98 -5.48
CA LEU A 123 0.87 -20.33 -6.75
C LEU A 123 2.02 -20.60 -7.74
N PRO A 124 1.81 -20.46 -9.06
CA PRO A 124 2.91 -20.54 -10.04
C PRO A 124 4.01 -19.50 -9.78
N HIS A 125 3.66 -18.36 -9.21
CA HIS A 125 4.58 -17.29 -8.80
C HIS A 125 4.02 -16.55 -7.58
N LYS A 126 4.90 -15.81 -6.87
CA LYS A 126 4.47 -14.93 -5.76
C LYS A 126 3.43 -13.92 -6.24
N PHE A 127 2.38 -13.71 -5.47
CA PHE A 127 1.34 -12.72 -5.73
C PHE A 127 1.40 -11.59 -4.70
N LYS A 128 1.52 -10.36 -5.17
CA LYS A 128 1.70 -9.18 -4.34
C LYS A 128 0.48 -8.26 -4.44
N ILE A 129 -0.02 -7.83 -3.28
CA ILE A 129 -1.12 -6.89 -3.17
C ILE A 129 -0.64 -5.63 -2.46
N ALA A 130 -1.07 -4.47 -2.95
CA ALA A 130 -0.77 -3.19 -2.30
C ALA A 130 -1.99 -2.26 -2.29
N VAL A 131 -2.18 -1.53 -1.17
CA VAL A 131 -3.28 -0.61 -0.94
C VAL A 131 -2.73 0.80 -0.71
N GLY A 132 -3.04 1.72 -1.61
CA GLY A 132 -2.72 3.14 -1.53
C GLY A 132 -3.93 3.99 -1.14
N GLY A 133 -3.75 4.93 -0.22
CA GLY A 133 -4.84 5.78 0.28
C GLY A 133 -5.30 6.87 -0.67
N CYS A 134 -4.48 7.24 -1.66
CA CYS A 134 -4.78 8.31 -2.62
C CYS A 134 -3.86 8.24 -3.85
N PRO A 135 -4.10 9.04 -4.90
CA PRO A 135 -3.29 9.06 -6.12
C PRO A 135 -1.82 9.50 -5.96
N ASN A 136 -1.37 9.94 -4.78
CA ASN A 136 0.08 10.14 -4.54
C ASN A 136 0.89 8.84 -4.66
N ASN A 137 0.24 7.68 -4.66
CA ASN A 137 0.82 6.39 -5.05
C ASN A 137 2.08 5.99 -4.25
N CYS A 138 2.15 6.31 -2.96
CA CYS A 138 3.35 6.16 -2.12
C CYS A 138 3.88 4.71 -2.04
N VAL A 139 3.00 3.71 -2.02
CA VAL A 139 3.36 2.28 -1.96
C VAL A 139 3.30 1.60 -3.34
N LYS A 140 3.18 2.40 -4.40
CA LYS A 140 3.17 1.94 -5.80
C LYS A 140 2.20 0.78 -6.06
N PRO A 141 0.89 0.89 -5.74
CA PRO A 141 -0.07 -0.19 -5.97
C PRO A 141 -0.08 -0.68 -7.42
N ASN A 142 0.02 0.22 -8.38
CA ASN A 142 0.03 -0.08 -9.82
C ASN A 142 1.26 -0.89 -10.30
N LEU A 143 2.25 -1.14 -9.44
CA LEU A 143 3.42 -1.97 -9.70
C LEU A 143 3.37 -3.31 -8.97
N ASN A 144 2.24 -3.65 -8.38
CA ASN A 144 1.98 -4.95 -7.74
C ASN A 144 1.04 -5.78 -8.63
N ASP A 145 1.00 -7.10 -8.42
CA ASP A 145 0.11 -7.99 -9.18
C ASP A 145 -1.35 -7.55 -9.05
N MET A 146 -1.74 -7.05 -7.87
CA MET A 146 -2.99 -6.34 -7.63
C MET A 146 -2.72 -5.06 -6.83
N GLY A 147 -3.28 -3.94 -7.28
CA GLY A 147 -3.15 -2.64 -6.63
C GLY A 147 -4.50 -1.97 -6.43
N ILE A 148 -4.69 -1.31 -5.29
CA ILE A 148 -5.89 -0.55 -4.97
C ILE A 148 -5.47 0.87 -4.60
N ILE A 149 -6.08 1.88 -5.20
CA ILE A 149 -5.82 3.30 -4.91
C ILE A 149 -7.15 3.99 -4.60
N GLY A 150 -7.22 4.61 -3.43
CA GLY A 150 -8.37 5.44 -3.04
C GLY A 150 -8.54 6.63 -3.97
N GLN A 151 -9.78 6.93 -4.32
CA GLN A 151 -10.15 8.00 -5.23
C GLN A 151 -11.30 8.84 -4.70
N ARG A 152 -11.34 10.11 -5.13
CA ARG A 152 -12.43 11.03 -4.90
C ARG A 152 -12.71 11.79 -6.18
N ILE A 153 -13.79 11.41 -6.86
CA ILE A 153 -14.22 12.00 -8.13
C ILE A 153 -15.02 13.26 -7.84
N PRO A 154 -14.61 14.42 -8.35
CA PRO A 154 -15.40 15.64 -8.24
C PRO A 154 -16.61 15.58 -9.18
N LYS A 155 -17.74 16.13 -8.71
CA LYS A 155 -18.93 16.37 -9.53
C LYS A 155 -19.10 17.89 -9.69
N PRO A 156 -18.62 18.49 -10.79
CA PRO A 156 -18.78 19.91 -11.01
C PRO A 156 -20.24 20.27 -11.31
N ASP A 157 -20.65 21.42 -10.79
CA ASP A 157 -21.96 22.06 -11.03
C ASP A 157 -21.72 23.37 -11.80
N ALA A 158 -22.05 23.34 -13.07
CA ALA A 158 -21.84 24.48 -13.96
C ALA A 158 -22.74 25.68 -13.61
N GLU A 159 -23.90 25.46 -13.00
CA GLU A 159 -24.82 26.55 -12.64
C GLU A 159 -24.25 27.39 -11.48
N LYS A 160 -23.57 26.75 -10.53
CA LYS A 160 -22.90 27.43 -9.42
C LYS A 160 -21.59 28.09 -9.81
N CYS A 161 -21.05 27.76 -11.01
CA CYS A 161 -19.82 28.38 -11.48
C CYS A 161 -20.06 29.81 -12.00
N ARG A 162 -19.30 30.78 -11.48
CA ARG A 162 -19.41 32.19 -11.85
C ARG A 162 -18.33 32.69 -12.84
N GLY A 163 -17.56 31.79 -13.43
CA GLY A 163 -16.54 32.15 -14.44
C GLY A 163 -15.46 33.09 -13.94
N CYS A 164 -14.93 32.86 -12.74
CA CYS A 164 -13.97 33.77 -12.12
C CYS A 164 -12.69 33.92 -12.95
N LYS A 165 -12.17 35.15 -13.15
CA LYS A 165 -10.88 35.39 -13.83
C LYS A 165 -9.69 34.64 -13.25
N LYS A 166 -9.74 34.29 -11.95
CA LYS A 166 -8.76 33.46 -11.25
C LYS A 166 -9.51 32.31 -10.55
N CYS A 167 -9.58 31.17 -11.19
CA CYS A 167 -10.26 30.00 -10.64
C CYS A 167 -9.40 29.33 -9.56
N GLN A 168 -9.92 29.23 -8.33
CA GLN A 168 -9.21 28.59 -7.23
C GLN A 168 -9.11 27.06 -7.39
N ILE A 169 -10.06 26.43 -8.10
CA ILE A 169 -10.03 25.01 -8.40
C ILE A 169 -8.90 24.70 -9.38
N GLU A 170 -8.80 25.47 -10.46
CA GLU A 170 -7.71 25.36 -11.45
C GLU A 170 -6.34 25.56 -10.77
N LYS A 171 -6.19 26.62 -9.96
CA LYS A 171 -4.96 26.90 -9.23
C LYS A 171 -4.56 25.80 -8.24
N SER A 172 -5.53 25.12 -7.63
CA SER A 172 -5.28 24.10 -6.62
C SER A 172 -5.02 22.70 -7.20
N CYS A 173 -5.27 22.52 -8.50
CA CYS A 173 -5.11 21.21 -9.16
C CYS A 173 -3.63 20.92 -9.44
N PRO A 174 -3.08 19.83 -8.92
CA PRO A 174 -1.66 19.49 -9.10
C PRO A 174 -1.32 19.02 -10.52
N VAL A 175 -2.33 18.69 -11.32
CA VAL A 175 -2.19 18.21 -12.72
C VAL A 175 -2.86 19.16 -13.73
N HIS A 176 -3.32 20.32 -13.29
CA HIS A 176 -3.86 21.39 -14.14
C HIS A 176 -4.99 20.97 -15.10
N VAL A 177 -5.80 20.00 -14.71
CA VAL A 177 -6.93 19.48 -15.53
C VAL A 177 -8.16 20.41 -15.53
N PRO A 178 -8.59 21.00 -14.39
CA PRO A 178 -9.74 21.91 -14.39
C PRO A 178 -9.46 23.15 -15.25
N LYS A 179 -10.42 23.50 -16.11
CA LYS A 179 -10.36 24.69 -17.00
C LYS A 179 -11.70 25.40 -16.98
N LEU A 180 -11.70 26.67 -17.35
CA LEU A 180 -12.91 27.42 -17.65
C LEU A 180 -13.17 27.34 -19.15
N VAL A 181 -14.26 26.69 -19.54
CA VAL A 181 -14.76 26.60 -20.90
C VAL A 181 -16.07 27.39 -20.98
N ASP A 182 -16.16 28.34 -21.87
CA ASP A 182 -17.32 29.25 -21.98
C ASP A 182 -17.75 29.90 -20.66
N GLY A 183 -16.75 30.24 -19.83
CA GLY A 183 -16.99 30.85 -18.52
C GLY A 183 -17.49 29.86 -17.44
N LYS A 184 -17.50 28.57 -17.69
CA LYS A 184 -17.94 27.53 -16.75
C LYS A 184 -16.82 26.56 -16.44
N LEU A 185 -16.81 26.04 -15.23
CA LEU A 185 -15.84 25.03 -14.78
C LEU A 185 -16.08 23.69 -15.51
N TYR A 186 -15.05 23.26 -16.20
CA TYR A 186 -14.97 21.91 -16.78
C TYR A 186 -13.81 21.14 -16.14
N ILE A 187 -14.03 19.88 -15.81
CA ILE A 187 -13.01 18.96 -15.30
C ILE A 187 -13.08 17.69 -16.15
N ASP A 188 -12.06 17.47 -16.96
CA ASP A 188 -12.00 16.28 -17.79
C ASP A 188 -11.93 15.02 -16.90
N PRO A 189 -12.90 14.09 -17.00
CA PRO A 189 -12.94 12.91 -16.15
C PRO A 189 -11.83 11.90 -16.47
N GLU A 190 -11.27 11.89 -17.68
CA GLU A 190 -10.21 10.97 -18.09
C GLU A 190 -8.83 11.46 -17.64
N GLU A 191 -8.58 12.76 -17.73
CA GLU A 191 -7.34 13.37 -17.27
C GLU A 191 -7.29 13.56 -15.76
N CYS A 192 -8.46 13.61 -15.10
CA CYS A 192 -8.54 13.81 -13.66
C CYS A 192 -7.99 12.61 -12.88
N ILE A 193 -6.98 12.84 -12.04
CA ILE A 193 -6.40 11.81 -11.17
C ILE A 193 -7.25 11.49 -9.92
N HIS A 194 -8.42 12.08 -9.78
CA HIS A 194 -9.38 11.86 -8.70
C HIS A 194 -8.80 12.01 -7.28
N CYS A 195 -7.90 12.99 -7.10
CA CYS A 195 -7.24 13.24 -5.81
C CYS A 195 -8.09 14.03 -4.80
N GLY A 196 -9.21 14.60 -5.23
CA GLY A 196 -10.12 15.38 -4.39
C GLY A 196 -9.58 16.70 -3.85
N ARG A 197 -8.43 17.21 -4.33
CA ARG A 197 -7.84 18.48 -3.86
C ARG A 197 -8.69 19.72 -4.16
N CYS A 198 -9.57 19.63 -5.14
CA CYS A 198 -10.54 20.68 -5.48
C CYS A 198 -11.66 20.86 -4.44
N LYS A 199 -11.82 19.90 -3.49
CA LYS A 199 -12.84 19.97 -2.45
C LYS A 199 -12.71 21.25 -1.62
N GLY A 200 -13.82 22.03 -1.55
CA GLY A 200 -13.91 23.25 -0.76
C GLY A 200 -13.04 24.42 -1.28
N LYS A 201 -12.49 24.34 -2.51
CA LYS A 201 -11.68 25.44 -3.07
C LYS A 201 -12.48 26.51 -3.77
N CYS A 202 -13.68 26.20 -4.25
CA CYS A 202 -14.56 27.20 -4.83
C CYS A 202 -15.44 27.85 -3.76
N PRO A 203 -15.38 29.17 -3.56
CA PRO A 203 -16.22 29.87 -2.59
C PRO A 203 -17.70 29.87 -2.98
N PHE A 204 -18.02 29.61 -4.25
CA PHE A 204 -19.39 29.55 -4.77
C PHE A 204 -19.93 28.14 -4.84
N GLY A 205 -19.16 27.14 -4.41
CA GLY A 205 -19.59 25.75 -4.40
C GLY A 205 -19.72 25.09 -5.77
N ALA A 206 -18.92 25.49 -6.77
CA ALA A 206 -18.96 24.89 -8.11
C ALA A 206 -18.57 23.40 -8.17
N VAL A 207 -18.08 22.82 -7.08
CA VAL A 207 -17.95 21.37 -6.90
C VAL A 207 -18.56 21.00 -5.56
N PRO A 208 -19.90 20.85 -5.51
CA PRO A 208 -20.61 20.60 -4.27
C PRO A 208 -20.47 19.15 -3.79
N GLU A 209 -20.40 18.23 -4.73
CA GLU A 209 -20.44 16.80 -4.46
C GLU A 209 -19.15 16.08 -4.92
N TYR A 210 -18.89 14.97 -4.26
CA TYR A 210 -17.79 14.07 -4.56
C TYR A 210 -18.22 12.62 -4.42
N GLN A 211 -17.71 11.79 -5.28
CA GLN A 211 -17.91 10.35 -5.19
C GLN A 211 -16.61 9.70 -4.72
N ASN A 212 -16.64 9.00 -3.59
CA ASN A 212 -15.49 8.24 -3.09
C ASN A 212 -15.51 6.81 -3.63
N GLY A 213 -14.35 6.25 -3.90
CA GLY A 213 -14.20 4.89 -4.39
C GLY A 213 -12.77 4.45 -4.52
N TYR A 214 -12.55 3.41 -5.31
CA TYR A 214 -11.24 2.82 -5.59
C TYR A 214 -10.97 2.72 -7.07
N LYS A 215 -9.70 2.84 -7.44
CA LYS A 215 -9.18 2.37 -8.72
C LYS A 215 -8.39 1.09 -8.45
N ILE A 216 -8.73 0.03 -9.17
CA ILE A 216 -8.09 -1.28 -9.03
C ILE A 216 -7.18 -1.50 -10.23
N TYR A 217 -5.95 -1.92 -9.97
CA TYR A 217 -4.95 -2.28 -10.97
C TYR A 217 -4.65 -3.75 -10.88
N ILE A 218 -4.46 -4.40 -12.03
CA ILE A 218 -4.11 -5.82 -12.14
C ILE A 218 -2.94 -5.97 -13.13
N GLY A 219 -2.03 -6.91 -12.88
CA GLY A 219 -0.92 -7.26 -13.77
C GLY A 219 0.29 -6.34 -13.66
N GLY A 220 0.39 -5.55 -12.58
CA GLY A 220 1.58 -4.78 -12.30
C GLY A 220 2.76 -5.66 -11.90
N ARG A 221 3.96 -5.21 -12.20
CA ARG A 221 5.20 -5.93 -11.91
C ARG A 221 6.33 -4.97 -11.58
N TRP A 222 6.99 -5.23 -10.46
CA TRP A 222 8.22 -4.54 -10.06
C TRP A 222 9.33 -5.55 -9.81
N GLY A 223 10.35 -5.54 -10.65
CA GLY A 223 11.48 -6.46 -10.59
C GLY A 223 12.45 -6.21 -11.74
N LYS A 224 13.12 -7.24 -12.24
CA LYS A 224 14.02 -7.13 -13.40
C LYS A 224 13.33 -6.55 -14.64
N ARG A 225 12.04 -6.78 -14.78
CA ARG A 225 11.17 -6.12 -15.76
C ARG A 225 10.09 -5.39 -15.00
N ILE A 226 9.77 -4.17 -15.43
CA ILE A 226 8.74 -3.32 -14.85
C ILE A 226 7.54 -3.32 -15.79
N SER A 227 6.34 -3.44 -15.22
CA SER A 227 5.09 -3.27 -15.93
C SER A 227 4.10 -2.57 -15.02
N HIS A 228 3.39 -1.58 -15.54
CA HIS A 228 2.27 -0.99 -14.83
C HIS A 228 1.04 -1.86 -14.98
N GLY A 229 0.34 -2.07 -13.88
CA GLY A 229 -0.96 -2.73 -13.90
C GLY A 229 -1.97 -1.90 -14.70
N GLN A 230 -2.84 -2.60 -15.39
CA GLN A 230 -3.98 -1.99 -16.06
C GLN A 230 -5.17 -1.91 -15.11
N ALA A 231 -6.00 -0.89 -15.25
CA ALA A 231 -7.22 -0.75 -14.47
C ALA A 231 -8.41 -1.27 -15.31
N PRO A 232 -8.83 -2.52 -15.12
CA PRO A 232 -9.98 -3.08 -15.83
C PRO A 232 -11.28 -2.39 -15.43
N VAL A 233 -11.29 -1.78 -14.24
CA VAL A 233 -12.37 -0.94 -13.75
C VAL A 233 -11.76 0.39 -13.33
N SER A 234 -12.11 1.44 -14.04
CA SER A 234 -11.59 2.79 -13.77
C SER A 234 -12.08 3.35 -12.44
N TYR A 235 -13.19 2.83 -11.93
CA TYR A 235 -13.78 3.26 -10.67
C TYR A 235 -14.74 2.20 -10.08
N THR A 236 -14.62 1.96 -8.80
CA THR A 236 -15.52 1.08 -8.03
C THR A 236 -15.99 1.83 -6.78
N HIS A 237 -17.30 1.83 -6.54
CA HIS A 237 -17.90 2.47 -5.38
C HIS A 237 -17.51 1.79 -4.08
N LEU A 238 -17.37 2.59 -3.03
CA LEU A 238 -17.46 2.12 -1.64
C LEU A 238 -18.95 1.78 -1.36
N ARG A 239 -19.26 0.52 -1.16
CA ARG A 239 -20.51 0.06 -0.55
C ARG A 239 -20.26 -0.34 0.89
#